data_f4f793ad752fe3f8b1cbc893377e6fe5
#
_entry.id   f4f793ad752fe3f8b1cbc893377e6fe5
#
_cell.length_a   1.000
_cell.length_b   1.000
_cell.length_c   1.000
_cell.angle_alpha   90.00
_cell.angle_beta   90.00
_cell.angle_gamma   90.00
#
_symmetry.space_group_name_H-M   'P 1'
#
loop_
_entity.id
_entity.type
_entity.pdbx_description
1 polymer ?
#
loop_
_entity_poly.entity_id
_entity_poly.type
_entity_poly.pdbx_seq_one_letter_code
_entity_poly.pdbx_strand_id
1 'polypeptide(L)'
;MNVKDFLAMTAERRTNYRIGGTSPIPAEEITAIVREIVRQSPSAFNSQSPRVAILYADSSKKFWEIAYEAVKAKAAPEKAGALKEKMGAFAAGFGTILYFDDEKVSKAAAEQFPAYAENFPVWAQQANAMIQFSVWTALSVAGLGASLQHYNPVVDIPVREEFGFPVRWKLIAQMPFGLSLIHI
;
A
#
# COMPACT_ATOMS: atom_id res chain seq x y z
N MET A 1 17.69 -5.18 19.89
CA MET A 1 17.81 -4.32 18.69
C MET A 1 18.49 -3.02 19.11
N ASN A 2 19.52 -2.61 18.41
CA ASN A 2 20.25 -1.35 18.65
C ASN A 2 20.09 -0.40 17.43
N VAL A 3 20.60 0.83 17.51
CA VAL A 3 20.48 1.82 16.42
C VAL A 3 21.10 1.34 15.11
N LYS A 4 22.19 0.57 15.17
CA LYS A 4 22.84 0.02 13.96
C LYS A 4 21.95 -0.99 13.25
N ASP A 5 21.24 -1.84 14.01
CA ASP A 5 20.30 -2.79 13.45
C ASP A 5 19.15 -2.06 12.72
N PHE A 6 18.62 -1.01 13.33
CA PHE A 6 17.57 -0.19 12.69
C PHE A 6 18.06 0.46 11.39
N LEU A 7 19.25 1.04 11.41
CA LEU A 7 19.85 1.66 10.20
C LEU A 7 20.10 0.62 9.10
N ALA A 8 20.58 -0.58 9.46
CA ALA A 8 20.75 -1.68 8.50
C ALA A 8 19.43 -2.07 7.85
N MET A 9 18.37 -2.30 8.63
CA MET A 9 17.04 -2.63 8.10
C MET A 9 16.52 -1.55 7.14
N THR A 10 16.72 -0.27 7.47
CA THR A 10 16.28 0.81 6.58
C THR A 10 17.10 0.89 5.30
N ALA A 11 18.40 0.55 5.34
CA ALA A 11 19.27 0.53 4.18
C ALA A 11 18.98 -0.67 3.25
N GLU A 12 18.61 -1.82 3.81
CA GLU A 12 18.26 -3.04 3.05
C GLU A 12 16.93 -2.90 2.28
N ARG A 13 16.00 -2.11 2.82
CA ARG A 13 14.72 -1.86 2.14
C ARG A 13 14.94 -1.14 0.80
N ARG A 14 14.69 -1.83 -0.30
CA ARG A 14 14.81 -1.30 -1.66
C ARG A 14 13.50 -1.45 -2.44
N THR A 15 13.36 -0.67 -3.50
CA THR A 15 12.26 -0.83 -4.45
C THR A 15 12.55 -2.04 -5.35
N ASN A 16 11.68 -3.05 -5.28
CA ASN A 16 11.75 -4.26 -6.09
C ASN A 16 10.52 -4.34 -6.99
N TYR A 17 10.73 -4.24 -8.31
CA TYR A 17 9.66 -4.38 -9.31
C TYR A 17 9.49 -5.83 -9.79
N ARG A 18 10.53 -6.67 -9.64
CA ARG A 18 10.48 -8.09 -10.01
C ARG A 18 10.28 -8.92 -8.74
N ILE A 19 9.03 -9.31 -8.54
CA ILE A 19 8.56 -10.08 -7.38
C ILE A 19 7.89 -11.37 -7.86
N GLY A 20 8.08 -12.44 -7.09
CA GLY A 20 7.49 -13.75 -7.35
C GLY A 20 6.28 -14.03 -6.47
N GLY A 21 5.47 -15.00 -6.89
CA GLY A 21 4.22 -15.39 -6.22
C GLY A 21 4.40 -16.25 -4.97
N THR A 22 5.62 -16.31 -4.40
CA THR A 22 5.91 -17.05 -3.16
C THR A 22 6.36 -16.12 -2.04
N SER A 23 6.33 -16.63 -0.82
CA SER A 23 6.76 -15.90 0.37
C SER A 23 7.56 -16.82 1.29
N PRO A 24 8.63 -16.34 1.96
CA PRO A 24 9.37 -17.10 2.97
C PRO A 24 8.58 -17.30 4.28
N ILE A 25 7.55 -16.47 4.51
CA ILE A 25 6.67 -16.56 5.68
C ILE A 25 5.20 -16.68 5.25
N PRO A 26 4.31 -17.30 6.05
CA PRO A 26 2.92 -17.50 5.69
C PRO A 26 2.12 -16.17 5.64
N ALA A 27 1.02 -16.16 4.88
CA ALA A 27 0.15 -14.99 4.72
C ALA A 27 -0.42 -14.48 6.05
N GLU A 28 -0.70 -15.38 6.98
CA GLU A 28 -1.20 -15.06 8.32
C GLU A 28 -0.18 -14.27 9.14
N GLU A 29 1.09 -14.62 9.01
CA GLU A 29 2.19 -13.91 9.68
C GLU A 29 2.39 -12.52 9.08
N ILE A 30 2.35 -12.38 7.75
CA ILE A 30 2.37 -11.06 7.08
C ILE A 30 1.21 -10.21 7.58
N THR A 31 0.01 -10.78 7.64
CA THR A 31 -1.18 -10.09 8.13
C THR A 31 -1.02 -9.63 9.58
N ALA A 32 -0.43 -10.46 10.44
CA ALA A 32 -0.16 -10.12 11.83
C ALA A 32 0.86 -8.98 11.96
N ILE A 33 1.95 -9.02 11.19
CA ILE A 33 2.97 -7.97 11.12
C ILE A 33 2.35 -6.64 10.70
N VAL A 34 1.60 -6.62 9.60
CA VAL A 34 0.95 -5.40 9.10
C VAL A 34 -0.04 -4.84 10.13
N ARG A 35 -0.85 -5.70 10.74
CA ARG A 35 -1.81 -5.30 11.78
C ARG A 35 -1.11 -4.65 12.97
N GLU A 36 -0.01 -5.22 13.44
CA GLU A 36 0.74 -4.67 14.57
C GLU A 36 1.36 -3.32 14.23
N ILE A 37 1.95 -3.18 13.04
CA ILE A 37 2.49 -1.89 12.57
C ILE A 37 1.40 -0.83 12.53
N VAL A 38 0.21 -1.14 11.99
CA VAL A 38 -0.91 -0.18 11.94
C VAL A 38 -1.33 0.24 13.35
N ARG A 39 -1.37 -0.69 14.31
CA ARG A 39 -1.76 -0.40 15.70
C ARG A 39 -0.74 0.47 16.43
N GLN A 40 0.56 0.30 16.14
CA GLN A 40 1.65 1.02 16.81
C GLN A 40 2.02 2.33 16.12
N SER A 41 1.54 2.55 14.89
CA SER A 41 1.90 3.76 14.14
C SER A 41 1.22 5.00 14.71
N PRO A 42 1.97 6.09 14.94
CA PRO A 42 1.41 7.32 15.46
C PRO A 42 0.57 8.06 14.41
N SER A 43 -0.35 8.89 14.89
CA SER A 43 -1.10 9.83 14.06
C SER A 43 -1.36 11.12 14.81
N ALA A 44 -1.45 12.25 14.11
CA ALA A 44 -1.73 13.53 14.73
C ALA A 44 -3.06 13.48 15.50
N PHE A 45 -3.07 14.01 16.72
CA PHE A 45 -4.21 13.94 17.64
C PHE A 45 -4.72 12.51 17.92
N ASN A 46 -3.88 11.50 17.70
CA ASN A 46 -4.28 10.10 17.75
C ASN A 46 -5.53 9.81 16.92
N SER A 47 -5.62 10.43 15.75
CA SER A 47 -6.80 10.35 14.88
C SER A 47 -7.07 8.96 14.34
N GLN A 48 -6.02 8.16 14.11
CA GLN A 48 -6.12 6.76 13.66
C GLN A 48 -6.97 6.61 12.39
N SER A 49 -6.84 7.54 11.43
CA SER A 49 -7.60 7.54 10.18
C SER A 49 -7.11 6.51 9.14
N PRO A 50 -5.84 6.07 9.11
CA PRO A 50 -5.40 5.10 8.11
C PRO A 50 -6.14 3.77 8.19
N ARG A 51 -6.41 3.17 7.01
CA ARG A 51 -6.96 1.82 6.85
C ARG A 51 -6.08 1.05 5.88
N VAL A 52 -5.96 -0.24 6.11
CA VAL A 52 -5.14 -1.12 5.28
C VAL A 52 -5.95 -2.37 4.91
N ALA A 53 -5.90 -2.74 3.63
CA ALA A 53 -6.39 -4.02 3.15
C ALA A 53 -5.25 -4.80 2.49
N ILE A 54 -5.19 -6.10 2.72
CA ILE A 54 -4.19 -6.97 2.10
C ILE A 54 -4.91 -7.92 1.17
N LEU A 55 -4.54 -7.89 -0.09
CA LEU A 55 -5.04 -8.77 -1.13
C LEU A 55 -4.01 -9.86 -1.42
N TYR A 56 -4.42 -11.11 -1.35
CA TYR A 56 -3.59 -12.27 -1.66
C TYR A 56 -4.10 -12.98 -2.91
N ALA A 57 -3.22 -13.74 -3.55
CA ALA A 57 -3.55 -14.65 -4.66
C ALA A 57 -4.44 -13.98 -5.72
N ASP A 58 -5.61 -14.54 -6.01
CA ASP A 58 -6.49 -14.08 -7.07
C ASP A 58 -7.08 -12.68 -6.81
N SER A 59 -7.26 -12.28 -5.56
CA SER A 59 -7.67 -10.91 -5.23
C SER A 59 -6.60 -9.89 -5.61
N SER A 60 -5.31 -10.22 -5.39
CA SER A 60 -4.21 -9.36 -5.81
C SER A 60 -4.12 -9.27 -7.34
N LYS A 61 -4.25 -10.37 -8.05
CA LYS A 61 -4.29 -10.39 -9.53
C LYS A 61 -5.45 -9.55 -10.05
N LYS A 62 -6.64 -9.73 -9.49
CA LYS A 62 -7.84 -8.98 -9.86
C LYS A 62 -7.65 -7.48 -9.70
N PHE A 63 -7.01 -7.05 -8.61
CA PHE A 63 -6.66 -5.63 -8.44
C PHE A 63 -5.82 -5.11 -9.61
N TRP A 64 -4.78 -5.84 -10.03
CA TRP A 64 -3.88 -5.39 -11.10
C TRP A 64 -4.52 -5.46 -12.49
N GLU A 65 -5.48 -6.37 -12.71
CA GLU A 65 -6.32 -6.37 -13.92
C GLU A 65 -7.17 -5.10 -14.00
N ILE A 66 -7.85 -4.75 -12.91
CA ILE A 66 -8.63 -3.50 -12.80
C ILE A 66 -7.73 -2.28 -13.02
N ALA A 67 -6.57 -2.25 -12.38
CA ALA A 67 -5.61 -1.16 -12.53
C ALA A 67 -5.13 -1.03 -13.99
N TYR A 68 -4.85 -2.14 -14.66
CA TYR A 68 -4.47 -2.13 -16.06
C TYR A 68 -5.58 -1.53 -16.94
N GLU A 69 -6.81 -2.01 -16.84
CA GLU A 69 -7.92 -1.51 -17.67
C GLU A 69 -8.22 -0.03 -17.40
N ALA A 70 -8.22 0.39 -16.13
CA ALA A 70 -8.47 1.78 -15.77
C ALA A 70 -7.38 2.74 -16.29
N VAL A 71 -6.12 2.37 -16.22
CA VAL A 71 -5.01 3.21 -16.70
C VAL A 71 -4.92 3.17 -18.22
N LYS A 72 -5.09 2.00 -18.84
CA LYS A 72 -5.10 1.82 -20.30
C LYS A 72 -6.13 2.71 -20.97
N ALA A 73 -7.31 2.86 -20.37
CA ALA A 73 -8.38 3.73 -20.90
C ALA A 73 -7.97 5.21 -21.01
N LYS A 74 -6.92 5.63 -20.29
CA LYS A 74 -6.39 7.01 -20.28
C LYS A 74 -5.00 7.13 -20.91
N ALA A 75 -4.36 6.02 -21.21
CA ALA A 75 -3.01 5.99 -21.79
C ALA A 75 -3.06 6.06 -23.32
N ALA A 76 -1.99 6.58 -23.92
CA ALA A 76 -1.80 6.52 -25.35
C ALA A 76 -1.64 5.04 -25.81
N PRO A 77 -2.25 4.64 -26.96
CA PRO A 77 -2.30 3.24 -27.39
C PRO A 77 -0.95 2.53 -27.45
N GLU A 78 0.11 3.24 -27.84
CA GLU A 78 1.47 2.71 -27.96
C GLU A 78 2.08 2.32 -26.60
N LYS A 79 1.55 2.81 -25.50
CA LYS A 79 2.00 2.49 -24.12
C LYS A 79 1.32 1.26 -23.53
N ALA A 80 0.28 0.74 -24.17
CA ALA A 80 -0.53 -0.35 -23.63
C ALA A 80 0.28 -1.65 -23.40
N GLY A 81 1.23 -1.96 -24.26
CA GLY A 81 2.11 -3.14 -24.11
C GLY A 81 3.01 -3.06 -22.89
N ALA A 82 3.74 -1.96 -22.73
CA ALA A 82 4.62 -1.74 -21.59
C ALA A 82 3.83 -1.66 -20.26
N LEU A 83 2.64 -1.06 -20.29
CA LEU A 83 1.74 -1.01 -19.14
C LEU A 83 1.27 -2.42 -18.73
N LYS A 84 0.89 -3.26 -19.69
CA LYS A 84 0.48 -4.65 -19.45
C LYS A 84 1.60 -5.47 -18.83
N GLU A 85 2.81 -5.35 -19.35
CA GLU A 85 3.99 -6.02 -18.81
C GLU A 85 4.26 -5.58 -17.35
N LYS A 86 4.26 -4.27 -17.10
CA LYS A 86 4.50 -3.71 -15.76
C LYS A 86 3.47 -4.19 -14.75
N MET A 87 2.18 -4.11 -15.07
CA MET A 87 1.11 -4.55 -14.16
C MET A 87 1.05 -6.07 -14.03
N GLY A 88 1.41 -6.81 -15.08
CA GLY A 88 1.59 -8.26 -15.03
C GLY A 88 2.70 -8.66 -14.04
N ALA A 89 3.80 -7.92 -14.00
CA ALA A 89 4.88 -8.15 -13.03
C ALA A 89 4.41 -7.92 -11.58
N PHE A 90 3.55 -6.95 -11.34
CA PHE A 90 2.96 -6.74 -10.01
C PHE A 90 1.93 -7.82 -9.65
N ALA A 91 1.11 -8.24 -10.62
CA ALA A 91 0.14 -9.32 -10.45
C ALA A 91 0.78 -10.67 -10.16
N ALA A 92 2.04 -10.87 -10.59
CA ALA A 92 2.81 -12.08 -10.33
C ALA A 92 3.32 -12.15 -8.87
N GLY A 93 3.20 -11.08 -8.09
CA GLY A 93 3.58 -11.04 -6.68
C GLY A 93 2.72 -11.93 -5.78
N PHE A 94 3.18 -12.16 -4.55
CA PHE A 94 2.47 -12.93 -3.54
C PHE A 94 1.19 -12.23 -3.06
N GLY A 95 1.21 -10.90 -3.02
CA GLY A 95 0.06 -10.09 -2.61
C GLY A 95 0.24 -8.60 -2.92
N THR A 96 -0.80 -7.84 -2.59
CA THR A 96 -0.81 -6.38 -2.70
C THR A 96 -1.44 -5.77 -1.47
N ILE A 97 -0.77 -4.80 -0.86
CA ILE A 97 -1.32 -4.01 0.25
C ILE A 97 -1.90 -2.72 -0.30
N LEU A 98 -3.14 -2.43 0.05
CA LEU A 98 -3.84 -1.20 -0.27
C LEU A 98 -3.89 -0.31 0.97
N TYR A 99 -3.48 0.93 0.83
CA TYR A 99 -3.47 1.93 1.90
C TYR A 99 -4.55 2.97 1.64
N PHE A 100 -5.40 3.20 2.65
CA PHE A 100 -6.51 4.15 2.58
C PHE A 100 -6.45 5.15 3.74
N ASP A 101 -7.07 6.30 3.54
CA ASP A 101 -7.49 7.21 4.61
C ASP A 101 -9.01 7.14 4.78
N ASP A 102 -9.49 6.98 6.00
CA ASP A 102 -10.91 7.10 6.34
C ASP A 102 -11.25 8.59 6.51
N GLU A 103 -11.71 9.20 5.42
CA GLU A 103 -12.03 10.64 5.40
C GLU A 103 -13.08 11.07 6.44
N LYS A 104 -13.93 10.15 6.93
CA LYS A 104 -14.86 10.46 8.00
C LYS A 104 -14.12 10.84 9.29
N VAL A 105 -13.01 10.17 9.57
CA VAL A 105 -12.20 10.44 10.75
C VAL A 105 -11.50 11.80 10.63
N SER A 106 -10.87 12.05 9.47
CA SER A 106 -10.17 13.31 9.22
C SER A 106 -11.13 14.52 9.24
N LYS A 107 -12.34 14.37 8.69
CA LYS A 107 -13.38 15.39 8.71
C LYS A 107 -13.90 15.67 10.13
N ALA A 108 -14.20 14.62 10.90
CA ALA A 108 -14.65 14.77 12.29
C ALA A 108 -13.60 15.46 13.17
N ALA A 109 -12.32 15.14 12.97
CA ALA A 109 -11.24 15.82 13.67
C ALA A 109 -11.13 17.31 13.28
N ALA A 110 -11.31 17.63 12.00
CA ALA A 110 -11.33 19.02 11.52
C ALA A 110 -12.50 19.83 12.11
N GLU A 111 -13.66 19.23 12.25
CA GLU A 111 -14.83 19.84 12.91
C GLU A 111 -14.59 20.06 14.40
N GLN A 112 -13.96 19.10 15.10
CA GLN A 112 -13.65 19.18 16.52
C GLN A 112 -12.56 20.24 16.83
N PHE A 113 -11.62 20.44 15.91
CA PHE A 113 -10.48 21.34 16.05
C PHE A 113 -10.37 22.34 14.89
N PRO A 114 -11.30 23.31 14.77
CA PRO A 114 -11.40 24.18 13.59
C PRO A 114 -10.12 24.97 13.28
N ALA A 115 -9.34 25.34 14.30
CA ALA A 115 -8.07 26.04 14.13
C ALA A 115 -7.03 25.24 13.31
N TYR A 116 -7.20 23.93 13.22
CA TYR A 116 -6.31 23.01 12.51
C TYR A 116 -6.99 22.27 11.36
N ALA A 117 -8.20 22.67 10.99
CA ALA A 117 -9.04 21.94 10.02
C ALA A 117 -8.30 21.62 8.71
N GLU A 118 -7.55 22.59 8.15
CA GLU A 118 -6.80 22.44 6.91
C GLU A 118 -5.60 21.49 7.02
N ASN A 119 -5.12 21.23 8.24
CA ASN A 119 -3.96 20.36 8.46
C ASN A 119 -4.33 18.87 8.52
N PHE A 120 -5.55 18.51 8.94
CA PHE A 120 -5.93 17.11 9.13
C PHE A 120 -5.77 16.25 7.87
N PRO A 121 -6.11 16.69 6.64
CA PRO A 121 -5.84 15.91 5.44
C PRO A 121 -4.35 15.65 5.20
N VAL A 122 -3.49 16.62 5.51
CA VAL A 122 -2.03 16.48 5.39
C VAL A 122 -1.51 15.51 6.44
N TRP A 123 -1.93 15.66 7.69
CA TRP A 123 -1.52 14.77 8.78
C TRP A 123 -1.99 13.34 8.59
N ALA A 124 -3.18 13.13 7.98
CA ALA A 124 -3.66 11.81 7.62
C ALA A 124 -2.73 11.12 6.60
N GLN A 125 -2.27 11.85 5.58
CA GLN A 125 -1.29 11.34 4.62
C GLN A 125 0.08 11.06 5.25
N GLN A 126 0.53 11.90 6.17
CA GLN A 126 1.78 11.69 6.91
C GLN A 126 1.69 10.42 7.77
N ALA A 127 0.59 10.23 8.51
CA ALA A 127 0.35 9.01 9.28
C ALA A 127 0.34 7.76 8.37
N ASN A 128 -0.32 7.86 7.21
CA ASN A 128 -0.34 6.79 6.22
C ASN A 128 1.07 6.48 5.70
N ALA A 129 1.88 7.49 5.40
CA ALA A 129 3.24 7.33 4.91
C ALA A 129 4.16 6.64 5.95
N MET A 130 3.98 6.93 7.24
CA MET A 130 4.70 6.23 8.32
C MET A 130 4.37 4.74 8.35
N ILE A 131 3.10 4.37 8.16
CA ILE A 131 2.68 2.97 8.05
C ILE A 131 3.27 2.32 6.81
N GLN A 132 3.20 2.98 5.65
CA GLN A 132 3.75 2.45 4.39
C GLN A 132 5.25 2.15 4.52
N PHE A 133 6.02 3.06 5.07
CA PHE A 133 7.45 2.87 5.27
C PHE A 133 7.75 1.74 6.24
N SER A 134 7.04 1.68 7.36
CA SER A 134 7.23 0.65 8.38
C SER A 134 6.89 -0.75 7.86
N VAL A 135 5.76 -0.88 7.15
CA VAL A 135 5.36 -2.14 6.51
C VAL A 135 6.37 -2.57 5.45
N TRP A 136 6.81 -1.64 4.60
CA TRP A 136 7.80 -1.94 3.56
C TRP A 136 9.11 -2.42 4.15
N THR A 137 9.58 -1.78 5.24
CA THR A 137 10.80 -2.19 5.94
C THR A 137 10.63 -3.58 6.58
N ALA A 138 9.48 -3.85 7.21
CA ALA A 138 9.20 -5.15 7.80
C ALA A 138 9.13 -6.27 6.76
N LEU A 139 8.52 -6.02 5.59
CA LEU A 139 8.51 -6.96 4.47
C LEU A 139 9.93 -7.26 3.98
N SER A 140 10.79 -6.24 3.89
CA SER A 140 12.21 -6.41 3.53
C SER A 140 12.94 -7.29 4.52
N VAL A 141 12.78 -7.06 5.82
CA VAL A 141 13.34 -7.90 6.90
C VAL A 141 12.84 -9.34 6.83
N ALA A 142 11.58 -9.53 6.40
CA ALA A 142 11.01 -10.86 6.18
C ALA A 142 11.46 -11.53 4.86
N GLY A 143 12.41 -10.93 4.11
CA GLY A 143 12.92 -11.48 2.85
C GLY A 143 12.01 -11.24 1.64
N LEU A 144 11.06 -10.30 1.75
CA LEU A 144 10.13 -9.94 0.69
C LEU A 144 10.55 -8.67 -0.03
N GLY A 145 10.49 -8.70 -1.36
CA GLY A 145 10.58 -7.50 -2.20
C GLY A 145 9.23 -6.81 -2.31
N ALA A 146 9.24 -5.48 -2.38
CA ALA A 146 8.04 -4.69 -2.61
C ALA A 146 8.35 -3.38 -3.34
N SER A 147 7.31 -2.75 -3.89
CA SER A 147 7.39 -1.40 -4.45
C SER A 147 6.13 -0.61 -4.14
N LEU A 148 6.25 0.70 -3.93
CA LEU A 148 5.11 1.57 -3.69
C LEU A 148 4.62 2.16 -5.01
N GLN A 149 3.31 2.03 -5.27
CA GLN A 149 2.64 2.47 -6.48
C GLN A 149 1.50 3.44 -6.14
N HIS A 150 1.17 4.33 -7.11
CA HIS A 150 0.13 5.36 -6.94
C HIS A 150 -0.69 5.46 -8.22
N TYR A 151 -1.62 4.52 -8.43
CA TYR A 151 -2.53 4.51 -9.59
C TYR A 151 -3.85 5.23 -9.33
N ASN A 152 -4.02 5.75 -8.11
CA ASN A 152 -5.13 6.63 -7.77
C ASN A 152 -4.98 8.02 -8.44
N PRO A 153 -6.06 8.74 -8.73
CA PRO A 153 -7.45 8.36 -8.47
C PRO A 153 -8.09 7.44 -9.53
N VAL A 154 -7.35 7.03 -10.56
CA VAL A 154 -7.90 6.33 -11.73
C VAL A 154 -8.53 4.99 -11.37
N VAL A 155 -7.97 4.31 -10.36
CA VAL A 155 -8.40 3.00 -9.90
C VAL A 155 -9.42 3.06 -8.76
N ASP A 156 -9.68 4.22 -8.17
CA ASP A 156 -10.42 4.34 -6.89
C ASP A 156 -11.84 3.77 -6.99
N ILE A 157 -12.59 4.17 -8.04
CA ILE A 157 -13.98 3.73 -8.22
C ILE A 157 -14.04 2.22 -8.52
N PRO A 158 -13.39 1.70 -9.57
CA PRO A 158 -13.51 0.28 -9.91
C PRO A 158 -12.97 -0.65 -8.81
N VAL A 159 -11.93 -0.25 -8.08
CA VAL A 159 -11.39 -1.03 -6.95
C VAL A 159 -12.39 -1.05 -5.78
N ARG A 160 -13.00 0.09 -5.48
CA ARG A 160 -14.03 0.18 -4.44
C ARG A 160 -15.23 -0.71 -4.75
N GLU A 161 -15.70 -0.71 -5.98
CA GLU A 161 -16.85 -1.50 -6.41
C GLU A 161 -16.56 -3.00 -6.38
N GLU A 162 -15.40 -3.43 -6.89
CA GLU A 162 -15.00 -4.84 -6.90
C GLU A 162 -14.84 -5.42 -5.51
N PHE A 163 -14.18 -4.70 -4.60
CA PHE A 163 -13.84 -5.21 -3.26
C PHE A 163 -14.80 -4.77 -2.16
N GLY A 164 -15.83 -3.96 -2.47
CA GLY A 164 -16.82 -3.49 -1.51
C GLY A 164 -16.25 -2.52 -0.45
N PHE A 165 -15.20 -1.77 -0.76
CA PHE A 165 -14.64 -0.81 0.20
C PHE A 165 -15.60 0.36 0.45
N PRO A 166 -15.66 0.89 1.69
CA PRO A 166 -16.49 2.03 2.01
C PRO A 166 -16.14 3.27 1.16
N VAL A 167 -17.17 4.00 0.70
CA VAL A 167 -17.00 5.23 -0.10
C VAL A 167 -16.08 6.25 0.58
N ARG A 168 -16.10 6.31 1.93
CA ARG A 168 -15.29 7.22 2.74
C ARG A 168 -13.80 6.82 2.83
N TRP A 169 -13.43 5.62 2.34
CA TRP A 169 -12.03 5.18 2.30
C TRP A 169 -11.38 5.65 1.00
N LYS A 170 -10.58 6.71 1.12
CA LYS A 170 -9.81 7.24 0.01
C LYS A 170 -8.54 6.41 -0.18
N LEU A 171 -8.37 5.84 -1.36
CA LEU A 171 -7.16 5.08 -1.69
C LEU A 171 -5.95 6.04 -1.79
N ILE A 172 -4.86 5.72 -1.11
CA ILE A 172 -3.64 6.53 -1.06
C ILE A 172 -2.51 5.89 -1.86
N ALA A 173 -2.27 4.58 -1.66
CA ALA A 173 -1.17 3.89 -2.31
C ALA A 173 -1.44 2.38 -2.42
N GLN A 174 -0.67 1.72 -3.27
CA GLN A 174 -0.67 0.28 -3.49
C GLN A 174 0.76 -0.25 -3.37
N MET A 175 0.93 -1.38 -2.68
CA MET A 175 2.24 -2.01 -2.50
C MET A 175 2.17 -3.48 -2.90
N PRO A 176 2.48 -3.83 -4.16
CA PRO A 176 2.70 -5.23 -4.54
C PRO A 176 3.95 -5.74 -3.84
N PHE A 177 3.89 -6.99 -3.37
CA PHE A 177 4.99 -7.64 -2.67
C PHE A 177 5.06 -9.14 -2.97
N GLY A 178 6.22 -9.72 -2.78
CA GLY A 178 6.48 -11.15 -2.98
C GLY A 178 7.97 -11.47 -2.85
N LEU A 179 8.37 -12.71 -3.12
CA LEU A 179 9.78 -13.06 -3.09
C LEU A 179 10.56 -12.20 -4.10
N SER A 180 11.63 -11.57 -3.66
CA SER A 180 12.50 -10.80 -4.58
C SER A 180 13.13 -11.73 -5.60
N LEU A 181 12.95 -11.43 -6.89
CA LEU A 181 13.58 -12.15 -8.00
C LEU A 181 14.90 -11.50 -8.44
N ILE A 182 15.31 -10.46 -7.75
CA ILE A 182 16.59 -9.78 -7.94
C ILE A 182 17.40 -10.05 -6.67
N HIS A 183 18.50 -10.77 -6.80
CA HIS A 183 19.43 -10.92 -5.69
C HIS A 183 20.00 -9.54 -5.33
N ILE A 184 19.79 -9.16 -4.10
CA ILE A 184 20.37 -7.98 -3.49
C ILE A 184 21.66 -8.43 -2.80
#